data_93a6d0d8c7adb31e0bfba10525a22e2a
#
_entry.id   93a6d0d8c7adb31e0bfba10525a22e2a
#
_cell.length_a   1.000
_cell.length_b   1.000
_cell.length_c   1.000
_cell.angle_alpha   90.00
_cell.angle_beta   90.00
_cell.angle_gamma   90.00
#
_symmetry.space_group_name_H-M   'P 1'
#
loop_
_entity.id
_entity.type
_entity.pdbx_description
1 polymer ?
#
loop_
_entity_poly.entity_id
_entity_poly.type
_entity_poly.pdbx_seq_one_letter_code
_entity_poly.pdbx_strand_id
1 'polypeptide(L)'
;MRYIAAEDVTKAKEMDLLTYLRNYEPQELVHVSGNTYCTREHDSLRISNGKWCWFSQGIGGRSALDYLIKVKGIPFTQAAEIILGREAEKPPVFYRQKERRSTELLMPELSETTEQVEKYLYSRGIHPVIIRYCLDNKLLFESADYHNAMFVGYDKDGKARYGALRSTVSSYKGELTGSDKHFSFFLERKPNAEHIHVFESAIDLLSFATLMLLA
;
A
#
# COMPACT_ATOMS: atom_id res chain seq x y z
N MET A 1 -11.81 41.08 2.85
CA MET A 1 -11.57 39.64 2.64
C MET A 1 -12.06 39.31 1.23
N ARG A 2 -11.21 38.84 0.32
CA ARG A 2 -11.70 38.39 -0.99
C ARG A 2 -12.52 37.09 -0.76
N TYR A 3 -13.73 37.09 -1.27
CA TYR A 3 -14.65 35.93 -1.21
C TYR A 3 -14.49 35.11 -2.49
N ILE A 4 -14.38 33.80 -2.35
CA ILE A 4 -14.40 32.86 -3.46
C ILE A 4 -15.74 32.13 -3.42
N ALA A 5 -16.45 32.07 -4.54
CA ALA A 5 -17.73 31.41 -4.64
C ALA A 5 -17.59 29.89 -4.35
N ALA A 6 -18.61 29.25 -3.78
CA ALA A 6 -18.58 27.83 -3.43
C ALA A 6 -18.32 26.93 -4.66
N GLU A 7 -18.82 27.34 -5.84
CA GLU A 7 -18.60 26.65 -7.12
C GLU A 7 -17.13 26.68 -7.52
N ASP A 8 -16.46 27.81 -7.34
CA ASP A 8 -15.04 27.97 -7.66
C ASP A 8 -14.16 27.17 -6.69
N VAL A 9 -14.54 27.11 -5.41
CA VAL A 9 -13.87 26.21 -4.44
C VAL A 9 -13.99 24.77 -4.85
N THR A 10 -15.15 24.33 -5.34
CA THR A 10 -15.37 22.98 -5.82
C THR A 10 -14.48 22.67 -7.03
N LYS A 11 -14.44 23.57 -8.02
CA LYS A 11 -13.55 23.45 -9.18
C LYS A 11 -12.08 23.41 -8.78
N ALA A 12 -11.63 24.29 -7.87
CA ALA A 12 -10.25 24.29 -7.43
C ALA A 12 -9.83 22.98 -6.72
N LYS A 13 -10.78 22.25 -6.11
CA LYS A 13 -10.55 20.94 -5.49
C LYS A 13 -10.50 19.77 -6.49
N GLU A 14 -10.95 19.95 -7.71
CA GLU A 14 -10.95 18.90 -8.74
C GLU A 14 -9.55 18.62 -9.30
N MET A 15 -8.65 19.61 -9.28
CA MET A 15 -7.28 19.44 -9.76
C MET A 15 -6.46 18.59 -8.78
N ASP A 16 -6.07 17.38 -9.18
CA ASP A 16 -5.17 16.55 -8.40
C ASP A 16 -3.71 17.05 -8.46
N LEU A 17 -2.91 16.68 -7.47
CA LEU A 17 -1.53 17.17 -7.35
C LEU A 17 -0.62 16.72 -8.50
N LEU A 18 -0.81 15.50 -9.01
CA LEU A 18 0.02 14.99 -10.10
C LEU A 18 -0.22 15.79 -11.39
N THR A 19 -1.47 16.09 -11.70
CA THR A 19 -1.86 16.93 -12.83
C THR A 19 -1.30 18.34 -12.68
N TYR A 20 -1.41 18.92 -11.49
CA TYR A 20 -0.85 20.23 -11.18
C TYR A 20 0.67 20.27 -11.43
N LEU A 21 1.42 19.37 -10.81
CA LEU A 21 2.89 19.35 -10.93
C LEU A 21 3.33 19.07 -12.37
N ARG A 22 2.70 18.14 -13.08
CA ARG A 22 3.05 17.85 -14.48
C ARG A 22 2.90 19.05 -15.40
N ASN A 23 1.88 19.85 -15.18
CA ASN A 23 1.57 20.97 -16.08
C ASN A 23 2.28 22.26 -15.70
N TYR A 24 2.52 22.50 -14.41
CA TYR A 24 2.95 23.80 -13.91
C TYR A 24 4.30 23.80 -13.19
N GLU A 25 4.67 22.68 -12.58
CA GLU A 25 5.93 22.53 -11.84
C GLU A 25 6.60 21.18 -12.16
N PRO A 26 6.84 20.86 -13.46
CA PRO A 26 7.34 19.53 -13.84
C PRO A 26 8.73 19.23 -13.28
N GLN A 27 9.53 20.24 -12.98
CA GLN A 27 10.83 20.11 -12.32
C GLN A 27 10.74 19.57 -10.89
N GLU A 28 9.58 19.76 -10.22
CA GLU A 28 9.36 19.23 -8.88
C GLU A 28 8.94 17.76 -8.88
N LEU A 29 8.50 17.23 -10.01
CA LEU A 29 7.96 15.89 -10.09
C LEU A 29 9.06 14.86 -10.35
N VAL A 30 9.21 13.89 -9.45
CA VAL A 30 10.16 12.78 -9.55
C VAL A 30 9.38 11.46 -9.59
N HIS A 31 9.63 10.65 -10.62
CA HIS A 31 9.05 9.30 -10.71
C HIS A 31 9.78 8.34 -9.77
N VAL A 32 9.02 7.57 -8.99
CA VAL A 32 9.57 6.60 -8.02
C VAL A 32 9.42 5.17 -8.54
N SER A 33 8.18 4.73 -8.79
CA SER A 33 7.88 3.40 -9.35
C SER A 33 6.44 3.30 -9.81
N GLY A 34 6.15 2.60 -10.88
CA GLY A 34 4.80 2.40 -11.40
C GLY A 34 4.03 3.72 -11.54
N ASN A 35 2.93 3.90 -10.81
CA ASN A 35 2.14 5.14 -10.76
C ASN A 35 2.44 6.01 -9.53
N THR A 36 3.60 5.81 -8.89
CA THR A 36 3.99 6.55 -7.70
C THR A 36 5.06 7.58 -8.05
N TYR A 37 4.84 8.81 -7.60
CA TYR A 37 5.72 9.96 -7.76
C TYR A 37 6.03 10.56 -6.39
N CYS A 38 7.05 11.40 -6.32
CA CYS A 38 7.33 12.27 -5.17
C CYS A 38 7.68 13.68 -5.66
N THR A 39 7.76 14.63 -4.74
CA THR A 39 8.33 15.95 -5.06
C THR A 39 9.84 15.93 -4.84
N ARG A 40 10.56 16.76 -5.59
CA ARG A 40 12.02 16.89 -5.48
C ARG A 40 12.43 17.42 -4.10
N GLU A 41 11.69 18.39 -3.56
CA GLU A 41 11.94 18.97 -2.25
C GLU A 41 11.66 18.00 -1.09
N HIS A 42 10.69 17.07 -1.28
CA HIS A 42 10.22 16.18 -0.22
C HIS A 42 10.09 14.76 -0.74
N ASP A 43 11.13 13.98 -0.62
CA ASP A 43 11.18 12.58 -1.07
C ASP A 43 10.19 11.67 -0.32
N SER A 44 9.80 12.01 0.92
CA SER A 44 8.77 11.32 1.70
C SER A 44 7.33 11.76 1.36
N LEU A 45 7.14 12.77 0.49
CA LEU A 45 5.83 13.13 -0.05
C LEU A 45 5.52 12.23 -1.27
N ARG A 46 4.60 11.29 -1.10
CA ARG A 46 4.20 10.36 -2.15
C ARG A 46 2.89 10.78 -2.81
N ILE A 47 2.85 10.67 -4.13
CA ILE A 47 1.69 11.00 -4.97
C ILE A 47 1.32 9.73 -5.72
N SER A 48 0.09 9.24 -5.54
CA SER A 48 -0.41 8.04 -6.21
C SER A 48 -1.94 8.02 -6.23
N ASN A 49 -2.52 7.55 -7.32
CA ASN A 49 -3.97 7.35 -7.47
C ASN A 49 -4.83 8.59 -7.10
N GLY A 50 -4.41 9.77 -7.55
CA GLY A 50 -5.14 11.03 -7.30
C GLY A 50 -5.09 11.51 -5.85
N LYS A 51 -4.18 10.96 -5.03
CA LYS A 51 -3.96 11.35 -3.64
C LYS A 51 -2.47 11.61 -3.41
N TRP A 52 -2.18 12.36 -2.36
CA TRP A 52 -0.81 12.53 -1.90
C TRP A 52 -0.76 12.43 -0.37
N CYS A 53 0.39 12.01 0.14
CA CYS A 53 0.68 11.92 1.56
C CYS A 53 2.16 12.27 1.80
N TRP A 54 2.40 13.18 2.73
CA TRP A 54 3.73 13.52 3.21
C TRP A 54 3.99 12.76 4.51
N PHE A 55 4.62 11.60 4.39
CA PHE A 55 4.75 10.65 5.49
C PHE A 55 5.52 11.20 6.69
N SER A 56 6.59 11.98 6.47
CA SER A 56 7.38 12.53 7.58
C SER A 56 6.64 13.60 8.39
N GLN A 57 5.59 14.23 7.81
CA GLN A 57 4.79 15.25 8.48
C GLN A 57 3.38 14.77 8.87
N GLY A 58 2.99 13.57 8.45
CA GLY A 58 1.66 13.01 8.73
C GLY A 58 0.51 13.76 8.07
N ILE A 59 0.77 14.54 7.00
CA ILE A 59 -0.24 15.32 6.29
C ILE A 59 -0.49 14.79 4.89
N GLY A 60 -1.68 15.04 4.35
CA GLY A 60 -2.04 14.60 3.00
C GLY A 60 -3.28 15.29 2.45
N GLY A 61 -3.60 14.94 1.20
CA GLY A 61 -4.75 15.50 0.50
C GLY A 61 -5.10 14.77 -0.79
N ARG A 62 -6.16 15.26 -1.45
CA ARG A 62 -6.63 14.75 -2.74
C ARG A 62 -6.49 15.75 -3.88
N SER A 63 -6.19 17.01 -3.56
CA SER A 63 -6.14 18.09 -4.54
C SER A 63 -4.81 18.84 -4.48
N ALA A 64 -4.49 19.55 -5.56
CA ALA A 64 -3.42 20.51 -5.59
C ALA A 64 -3.68 21.67 -4.61
N LEU A 65 -4.96 22.02 -4.38
CA LEU A 65 -5.34 23.04 -3.40
C LEU A 65 -4.86 22.67 -1.99
N ASP A 66 -5.08 21.42 -1.57
CA ASP A 66 -4.59 20.91 -0.29
C ASP A 66 -3.05 21.02 -0.18
N TYR A 67 -2.34 20.74 -1.27
CA TYR A 67 -0.87 20.84 -1.32
C TYR A 67 -0.38 22.26 -1.18
N LEU A 68 -0.96 23.19 -1.95
CA LEU A 68 -0.56 24.59 -1.88
C LEU A 68 -0.79 25.18 -0.48
N ILE A 69 -1.87 24.78 0.19
CA ILE A 69 -2.18 25.27 1.55
C ILE A 69 -1.28 24.59 2.59
N LYS A 70 -1.24 23.24 2.60
CA LYS A 70 -0.65 22.48 3.70
C LYS A 70 0.88 22.33 3.58
N VAL A 71 1.42 22.29 2.36
CA VAL A 71 2.85 22.08 2.11
C VAL A 71 3.55 23.40 1.76
N LYS A 72 2.98 24.19 0.84
CA LYS A 72 3.56 25.47 0.43
C LYS A 72 3.16 26.64 1.34
N GLY A 73 2.23 26.44 2.29
CA GLY A 73 1.80 27.48 3.25
C GLY A 73 1.03 28.66 2.64
N ILE A 74 0.51 28.49 1.42
CA ILE A 74 -0.20 29.55 0.70
C ILE A 74 -1.61 29.72 1.31
N PRO A 75 -2.05 30.95 1.62
CA PRO A 75 -3.41 31.20 2.10
C PRO A 75 -4.46 30.66 1.14
N PHE A 76 -5.57 30.12 1.69
CA PHE A 76 -6.63 29.45 0.92
C PHE A 76 -7.12 30.26 -0.30
N THR A 77 -7.40 31.55 -0.13
CA THR A 77 -7.88 32.41 -1.23
C THR A 77 -6.88 32.52 -2.36
N GLN A 78 -5.61 32.71 -2.03
CA GLN A 78 -4.52 32.80 -3.00
C GLN A 78 -4.27 31.47 -3.69
N ALA A 79 -4.29 30.36 -2.95
CA ALA A 79 -4.12 29.03 -3.51
C ALA A 79 -5.25 28.69 -4.50
N ALA A 80 -6.50 29.03 -4.18
CA ALA A 80 -7.63 28.85 -5.07
C ALA A 80 -7.52 29.73 -6.32
N GLU A 81 -7.14 31.00 -6.19
CA GLU A 81 -6.91 31.90 -7.34
C GLU A 81 -5.80 31.38 -8.26
N ILE A 82 -4.71 30.82 -7.71
CA ILE A 82 -3.63 30.20 -8.49
C ILE A 82 -4.16 29.05 -9.34
N ILE A 83 -4.97 28.17 -8.76
CA ILE A 83 -5.52 27.01 -9.46
C ILE A 83 -6.55 27.43 -10.51
N LEU A 84 -7.49 28.30 -10.16
CA LEU A 84 -8.54 28.78 -11.06
C LEU A 84 -7.96 29.58 -12.24
N GLY A 85 -6.95 30.41 -12.01
CA GLY A 85 -6.25 31.13 -13.08
C GLY A 85 -5.47 30.22 -14.04
N ARG A 86 -5.09 29.04 -13.59
CA ARG A 86 -4.36 28.05 -14.41
C ARG A 86 -5.29 27.05 -15.12
N GLU A 87 -6.51 26.84 -14.62
CA GLU A 87 -7.50 25.93 -15.20
C GLU A 87 -7.92 26.35 -16.62
N ALA A 88 -7.87 27.65 -16.92
CA ALA A 88 -8.19 28.18 -18.25
C ALA A 88 -7.22 27.72 -19.36
N GLU A 89 -6.04 27.20 -19.00
CA GLU A 89 -5.02 26.82 -19.98
C GLU A 89 -5.08 25.33 -20.37
N LYS A 90 -5.45 24.41 -19.46
CA LYS A 90 -5.58 22.96 -19.74
C LYS A 90 -6.60 22.30 -18.82
N PRO A 91 -7.48 21.41 -19.34
CA PRO A 91 -8.44 20.69 -18.52
C PRO A 91 -7.74 19.72 -17.57
N PRO A 92 -8.27 19.49 -16.37
CA PRO A 92 -7.73 18.53 -15.42
C PRO A 92 -7.76 17.12 -16.00
N VAL A 93 -6.69 16.37 -15.78
CA VAL A 93 -6.65 14.95 -16.15
C VAL A 93 -7.28 14.15 -15.03
N PHE A 94 -8.51 13.71 -15.22
CA PHE A 94 -9.17 12.80 -14.30
C PHE A 94 -8.58 11.40 -14.45
N TYR A 95 -7.84 10.94 -13.46
CA TYR A 95 -7.53 9.53 -13.34
C TYR A 95 -8.81 8.81 -12.89
N ARG A 96 -9.55 8.26 -13.84
CA ARG A 96 -10.59 7.29 -13.52
C ARG A 96 -9.93 6.20 -12.68
N GLN A 97 -10.29 6.09 -11.40
CA GLN A 97 -9.94 4.88 -10.65
C GLN A 97 -10.41 3.73 -11.51
N LYS A 98 -9.47 2.93 -12.04
CA LYS A 98 -9.83 1.62 -12.57
C LYS A 98 -10.58 0.96 -11.43
N GLU A 99 -11.88 0.73 -11.60
CA GLU A 99 -12.60 -0.20 -10.75
C GLU A 99 -11.69 -1.42 -10.66
N ARG A 100 -11.27 -1.76 -9.45
CA ARG A 100 -10.54 -2.99 -9.24
C ARG A 100 -11.50 -4.09 -9.68
N ARG A 101 -11.39 -4.54 -10.94
CA ARG A 101 -11.94 -5.81 -11.32
C ARG A 101 -11.34 -6.77 -10.32
N SER A 102 -12.20 -7.45 -9.56
CA SER A 102 -11.82 -8.55 -8.71
C SER A 102 -11.17 -9.58 -9.64
N THR A 103 -9.87 -9.43 -9.84
CA THR A 103 -9.07 -10.44 -10.53
C THR A 103 -8.96 -11.58 -9.55
N GLU A 104 -9.24 -12.79 -10.02
CA GLU A 104 -9.04 -13.98 -9.22
C GLU A 104 -7.56 -14.05 -8.80
N LEU A 105 -7.32 -14.47 -7.56
CA LEU A 105 -5.95 -14.64 -7.07
C LEU A 105 -5.26 -15.72 -7.90
N LEU A 106 -4.16 -15.37 -8.56
CA LEU A 106 -3.37 -16.30 -9.34
C LEU A 106 -2.30 -16.93 -8.43
N MET A 107 -2.60 -18.14 -7.95
CA MET A 107 -1.62 -18.93 -7.20
C MET A 107 -0.60 -19.53 -8.18
N PRO A 108 0.72 -19.38 -7.94
CA PRO A 108 1.73 -20.08 -8.71
C PRO A 108 1.71 -21.57 -8.41
N GLU A 109 2.42 -22.34 -9.20
CA GLU A 109 2.66 -23.77 -8.93
C GLU A 109 3.35 -23.93 -7.56
N LEU A 110 2.88 -24.90 -6.78
CA LEU A 110 3.40 -25.16 -5.45
C LEU A 110 4.56 -26.18 -5.54
N SER A 111 5.57 -25.97 -4.71
CA SER A 111 6.65 -26.95 -4.53
C SER A 111 6.12 -28.22 -3.88
N GLU A 112 6.70 -29.36 -4.25
CA GLU A 112 6.41 -30.67 -3.62
C GLU A 112 6.89 -30.71 -2.16
N THR A 113 7.86 -29.87 -1.79
CA THR A 113 8.42 -29.78 -0.44
C THR A 113 8.33 -28.36 0.10
N THR A 114 8.50 -28.18 1.40
CA THR A 114 8.52 -26.86 2.08
C THR A 114 9.87 -26.58 2.76
N GLU A 115 10.89 -27.38 2.42
CA GLU A 115 12.18 -27.34 3.13
C GLU A 115 12.90 -25.99 3.06
N GLN A 116 12.86 -25.31 1.92
CA GLN A 116 13.55 -24.03 1.77
C GLN A 116 12.88 -22.94 2.60
N VAL A 117 11.56 -22.94 2.59
CA VAL A 117 10.75 -22.01 3.38
C VAL A 117 10.90 -22.26 4.87
N GLU A 118 10.88 -23.53 5.30
CA GLU A 118 11.10 -23.90 6.70
C GLU A 118 12.50 -23.47 7.18
N LYS A 119 13.55 -23.77 6.41
CA LYS A 119 14.94 -23.36 6.72
C LYS A 119 15.05 -21.83 6.80
N TYR A 120 14.45 -21.13 5.84
CA TYR A 120 14.45 -19.67 5.80
C TYR A 120 13.77 -19.08 7.04
N LEU A 121 12.56 -19.50 7.37
CA LEU A 121 11.82 -18.99 8.52
C LEU A 121 12.50 -19.33 9.84
N TYR A 122 13.07 -20.54 9.95
CA TYR A 122 13.88 -20.94 11.09
C TYR A 122 15.11 -20.02 11.26
N SER A 123 15.81 -19.72 10.16
CA SER A 123 16.95 -18.78 10.19
C SER A 123 16.54 -17.34 10.59
N ARG A 124 15.26 -16.99 10.43
CA ARG A 124 14.65 -15.72 10.88
C ARG A 124 14.21 -15.75 12.33
N GLY A 125 14.46 -16.86 13.05
CA GLY A 125 14.10 -17.02 14.45
C GLY A 125 12.64 -17.40 14.70
N ILE A 126 11.91 -17.84 13.66
CA ILE A 126 10.53 -18.31 13.83
C ILE A 126 10.56 -19.74 14.41
N HIS A 127 9.79 -19.96 15.48
CA HIS A 127 9.75 -21.24 16.16
C HIS A 127 9.11 -22.32 15.27
N PRO A 128 9.68 -23.57 15.21
CA PRO A 128 9.17 -24.65 14.35
C PRO A 128 7.68 -24.95 14.53
N VAL A 129 7.16 -24.86 15.76
CA VAL A 129 5.72 -25.05 16.05
C VAL A 129 4.85 -24.03 15.28
N ILE A 130 5.27 -22.77 15.19
CA ILE A 130 4.56 -21.73 14.46
C ILE A 130 4.63 -21.99 12.95
N ILE A 131 5.79 -22.37 12.45
CA ILE A 131 5.95 -22.73 11.02
C ILE A 131 5.03 -23.89 10.67
N ARG A 132 5.06 -24.97 11.46
CA ARG A 132 4.22 -26.16 11.27
C ARG A 132 2.73 -25.81 11.32
N TYR A 133 2.31 -24.99 12.28
CA TYR A 133 0.94 -24.50 12.35
C TYR A 133 0.51 -23.82 11.05
N CYS A 134 1.35 -22.95 10.49
CA CYS A 134 1.02 -22.24 9.24
C CYS A 134 0.93 -23.19 8.03
N LEU A 135 1.80 -24.19 7.96
CA LEU A 135 1.78 -25.21 6.90
C LEU A 135 0.52 -26.09 7.00
N ASP A 136 0.22 -26.61 8.18
CA ASP A 136 -0.92 -27.52 8.42
C ASP A 136 -2.27 -26.81 8.16
N ASN A 137 -2.36 -25.51 8.46
CA ASN A 137 -3.55 -24.69 8.20
C ASN A 137 -3.56 -24.02 6.82
N LYS A 138 -2.65 -24.39 5.92
CA LYS A 138 -2.56 -23.85 4.56
C LYS A 138 -2.39 -22.32 4.49
N LEU A 139 -1.80 -21.74 5.52
CA LEU A 139 -1.50 -20.30 5.60
C LEU A 139 -0.14 -19.97 4.98
N LEU A 140 0.74 -20.97 4.84
CA LEU A 140 2.09 -20.87 4.32
C LEU A 140 2.31 -21.94 3.25
N PHE A 141 2.92 -21.57 2.13
CA PHE A 141 3.30 -22.45 1.05
C PHE A 141 4.70 -22.09 0.53
N GLU A 142 5.28 -23.01 -0.23
CA GLU A 142 6.48 -22.79 -1.02
C GLU A 142 6.13 -22.78 -2.50
N SER A 143 6.59 -21.79 -3.28
CA SER A 143 6.40 -21.79 -4.73
C SER A 143 7.39 -22.74 -5.40
N ALA A 144 6.97 -23.43 -6.47
CA ALA A 144 7.85 -24.29 -7.26
C ALA A 144 8.99 -23.46 -7.88
N ASP A 145 8.64 -22.31 -8.46
CA ASP A 145 9.62 -21.35 -8.96
C ASP A 145 10.23 -20.55 -7.80
N TYR A 146 11.56 -20.49 -7.77
CA TYR A 146 12.37 -19.68 -6.82
C TYR A 146 12.20 -20.02 -5.34
N HIS A 147 11.41 -21.04 -4.97
CA HIS A 147 11.19 -21.46 -3.58
C HIS A 147 10.83 -20.30 -2.62
N ASN A 148 9.98 -19.38 -3.08
CA ASN A 148 9.54 -18.26 -2.27
C ASN A 148 8.53 -18.70 -1.19
N ALA A 149 8.62 -18.12 0.00
CA ALA A 149 7.59 -18.24 1.00
C ALA A 149 6.34 -17.43 0.58
N MET A 150 5.18 -18.11 0.57
CA MET A 150 3.89 -17.53 0.24
C MET A 150 2.99 -17.54 1.46
N PHE A 151 2.59 -16.36 1.94
CA PHE A 151 1.69 -16.19 3.06
C PHE A 151 0.30 -15.86 2.53
N VAL A 152 -0.67 -16.75 2.77
CA VAL A 152 -2.00 -16.68 2.13
C VAL A 152 -3.06 -16.22 3.12
N GLY A 153 -3.90 -15.30 2.66
CA GLY A 153 -5.08 -14.84 3.37
C GLY A 153 -6.36 -15.30 2.68
N TYR A 154 -7.36 -15.68 3.48
CA TYR A 154 -8.60 -16.30 3.04
C TYR A 154 -9.82 -15.44 3.38
N ASP A 155 -10.89 -15.58 2.60
CA ASP A 155 -12.19 -15.07 2.96
C ASP A 155 -12.94 -16.05 3.91
N LYS A 156 -14.12 -15.63 4.35
CA LYS A 156 -14.99 -16.42 5.25
C LYS A 156 -15.42 -17.78 4.67
N ASP A 157 -15.38 -17.94 3.36
CA ASP A 157 -15.77 -19.16 2.64
C ASP A 157 -14.56 -20.07 2.39
N GLY A 158 -13.38 -19.71 2.92
CA GLY A 158 -12.13 -20.47 2.77
C GLY A 158 -11.48 -20.32 1.39
N LYS A 159 -11.89 -19.35 0.60
CA LYS A 159 -11.26 -19.07 -0.70
C LYS A 159 -10.05 -18.17 -0.49
N ALA A 160 -8.90 -18.53 -1.07
CA ALA A 160 -7.70 -17.70 -1.06
C ALA A 160 -7.95 -16.37 -1.82
N ARG A 161 -7.68 -15.24 -1.18
CA ARG A 161 -7.93 -13.89 -1.71
C ARG A 161 -6.70 -13.00 -1.70
N TYR A 162 -5.70 -13.33 -0.93
CA TYR A 162 -4.46 -12.57 -0.78
C TYR A 162 -3.26 -13.50 -0.70
N GLY A 163 -2.14 -13.09 -1.26
CA GLY A 163 -0.88 -13.80 -1.12
C GLY A 163 0.31 -12.84 -1.09
N ALA A 164 1.05 -12.84 0.01
CA ALA A 164 2.33 -12.15 0.12
C ALA A 164 3.48 -13.10 -0.22
N LEU A 165 4.43 -12.62 -1.03
CA LEU A 165 5.63 -13.34 -1.42
C LEU A 165 6.86 -12.82 -0.67
N ARG A 166 7.69 -13.73 -0.22
CA ARG A 166 9.00 -13.44 0.34
C ARG A 166 10.05 -14.40 -0.22
N SER A 167 11.08 -13.85 -0.86
CA SER A 167 12.21 -14.67 -1.32
C SER A 167 12.96 -15.28 -0.14
N THR A 168 13.32 -16.55 -0.28
CA THR A 168 14.14 -17.28 0.70
C THR A 168 15.64 -17.01 0.53
N VAL A 169 16.03 -16.44 -0.63
CA VAL A 169 17.45 -16.25 -1.02
C VAL A 169 17.83 -14.80 -1.31
N SER A 170 16.87 -13.88 -1.37
CA SER A 170 17.12 -12.47 -1.70
C SER A 170 16.25 -11.53 -0.86
N SER A 171 16.40 -10.21 -1.05
CA SER A 171 15.56 -9.18 -0.42
C SER A 171 14.21 -9.00 -1.10
N TYR A 172 13.90 -9.75 -2.17
CA TYR A 172 12.64 -9.60 -2.89
C TYR A 172 11.42 -9.87 -2.00
N LYS A 173 10.44 -8.98 -2.12
CA LYS A 173 9.11 -9.10 -1.53
C LYS A 173 8.08 -8.59 -2.53
N GLY A 174 6.94 -9.25 -2.58
CA GLY A 174 5.86 -8.92 -3.53
C GLY A 174 4.52 -9.44 -3.06
N GLU A 175 3.55 -9.31 -3.92
CA GLU A 175 2.19 -9.85 -3.74
C GLU A 175 1.81 -10.63 -4.99
N LEU A 176 1.00 -11.67 -4.82
CA LEU A 176 0.45 -12.44 -5.94
C LEU A 176 -0.50 -11.58 -6.76
N THR A 177 -0.52 -11.79 -8.06
CA THR A 177 -1.46 -11.14 -8.97
C THR A 177 -2.90 -11.46 -8.55
N GLY A 178 -3.75 -10.45 -8.46
CA GLY A 178 -5.13 -10.60 -8.03
C GLY A 178 -5.33 -10.55 -6.51
N SER A 179 -4.27 -10.29 -5.71
CA SER A 179 -4.37 -10.12 -4.26
C SER A 179 -5.33 -9.00 -3.87
N ASP A 180 -6.24 -9.32 -2.94
CA ASP A 180 -7.12 -8.37 -2.28
C ASP A 180 -6.69 -8.16 -0.82
N LYS A 181 -6.18 -6.95 -0.52
CA LYS A 181 -5.64 -6.60 0.81
C LYS A 181 -6.67 -6.57 1.95
N HIS A 182 -7.96 -6.68 1.63
CA HIS A 182 -9.00 -6.84 2.67
C HIS A 182 -8.92 -8.21 3.37
N PHE A 183 -8.26 -9.18 2.73
CA PHE A 183 -8.10 -10.55 3.22
C PHE A 183 -6.62 -10.86 3.54
N SER A 184 -5.91 -9.93 4.19
CA SER A 184 -4.51 -10.09 4.53
C SER A 184 -4.24 -11.36 5.34
N PHE A 185 -3.01 -11.85 5.29
CA PHE A 185 -2.55 -12.97 6.12
C PHE A 185 -2.81 -12.71 7.61
N PHE A 186 -3.37 -13.68 8.32
CA PHE A 186 -3.60 -13.61 9.77
C PHE A 186 -3.47 -14.99 10.41
N LEU A 187 -3.14 -15.02 11.70
CA LEU A 187 -3.28 -16.21 12.53
C LEU A 187 -4.65 -16.18 13.24
N GLU A 188 -5.24 -17.35 13.42
CA GLU A 188 -6.57 -17.48 13.99
C GLU A 188 -6.66 -16.81 15.38
N ARG A 189 -7.73 -16.09 15.56
CA ARG A 189 -8.00 -15.34 16.79
C ARG A 189 -8.72 -16.23 17.82
N LYS A 190 -8.34 -16.14 19.09
CA LYS A 190 -9.12 -16.74 20.17
C LYS A 190 -10.51 -16.04 20.26
N PRO A 191 -11.60 -16.78 20.51
CA PRO A 191 -12.97 -16.24 20.51
C PRO A 191 -13.20 -15.00 21.39
N ASN A 192 -12.48 -14.86 22.49
CA ASN A 192 -12.64 -13.77 23.45
C ASN A 192 -11.39 -12.89 23.56
N ALA A 193 -10.66 -12.71 22.46
CA ALA A 193 -9.48 -11.86 22.47
C ALA A 193 -9.88 -10.38 22.62
N GLU A 194 -9.35 -9.72 23.65
CA GLU A 194 -9.56 -8.28 23.91
C GLU A 194 -8.63 -7.39 23.09
N HIS A 195 -7.55 -7.96 22.53
CA HIS A 195 -6.54 -7.22 21.79
C HIS A 195 -6.35 -7.80 20.38
N ILE A 196 -6.12 -6.91 19.43
CA ILE A 196 -5.72 -7.23 18.07
C ILE A 196 -4.32 -6.65 17.85
N HIS A 197 -3.38 -7.49 17.44
CA HIS A 197 -2.03 -7.10 17.08
C HIS A 197 -1.92 -6.99 15.56
N VAL A 198 -1.45 -5.86 15.04
CA VAL A 198 -1.30 -5.58 13.62
C VAL A 198 0.17 -5.38 13.30
N PHE A 199 0.64 -5.99 12.21
CA PHE A 199 2.05 -5.99 11.80
C PHE A 199 2.19 -5.55 10.34
N GLU A 200 3.35 -5.03 9.97
CA GLU A 200 3.66 -4.61 8.60
C GLU A 200 3.88 -5.81 7.66
N SER A 201 4.34 -6.93 8.19
CA SER A 201 4.59 -8.15 7.39
C SER A 201 4.18 -9.43 8.13
N ALA A 202 3.97 -10.50 7.33
CA ALA A 202 3.71 -11.84 7.88
C ALA A 202 4.85 -12.32 8.78
N ILE A 203 6.11 -12.03 8.43
CA ILE A 203 7.28 -12.45 9.23
C ILE A 203 7.29 -11.77 10.60
N ASP A 204 6.91 -10.49 10.68
CA ASP A 204 6.84 -9.77 11.97
C ASP A 204 5.75 -10.37 12.86
N LEU A 205 4.60 -10.74 12.27
CA LEU A 205 3.54 -11.44 12.97
C LEU A 205 4.02 -12.80 13.50
N LEU A 206 4.71 -13.60 12.67
CA LEU A 206 5.24 -14.90 13.10
C LEU A 206 6.34 -14.78 14.16
N SER A 207 7.17 -13.74 14.08
CA SER A 207 8.16 -13.40 15.10
C SER A 207 7.48 -13.10 16.44
N PHE A 208 6.45 -12.28 16.43
CA PHE A 208 5.65 -11.99 17.61
C PHE A 208 4.98 -13.24 18.18
N ALA A 209 4.36 -14.07 17.32
CA ALA A 209 3.75 -15.32 17.75
C ALA A 209 4.78 -16.28 18.40
N THR A 210 6.01 -16.28 17.88
CA THR A 210 7.12 -17.03 18.47
C THR A 210 7.46 -16.52 19.87
N LEU A 211 7.60 -15.21 20.06
CA LEU A 211 7.84 -14.62 21.36
C LEU A 211 6.74 -14.94 22.37
N MET A 212 5.48 -14.86 21.94
CA MET A 212 4.33 -15.23 22.78
C MET A 212 4.25 -16.72 23.12
N LEU A 213 4.83 -17.60 22.29
CA LEU A 213 4.92 -19.03 22.56
C LEU A 213 5.99 -19.35 23.61
N LEU A 214 7.06 -18.55 23.66
CA LEU A 214 8.22 -18.75 24.54
C LEU A 214 8.08 -18.03 25.90
N ALA A 215 7.11 -17.11 26.03
CA ALA A 215 6.82 -16.37 27.25
C ALA A 215 5.96 -17.18 28.23
#